data_94256ce43ce51f3ca0794a7a8f1438ea
#
_entry.id   94256ce43ce51f3ca0794a7a8f1438ea
#
_cell.length_a   1.000
_cell.length_b   1.000
_cell.length_c   1.000
_cell.angle_alpha   90.00
_cell.angle_beta   90.00
_cell.angle_gamma   90.00
#
_symmetry.space_group_name_H-M   'P 1'
#
loop_
_entity.id
_entity.type
_entity.pdbx_description
1 polymer ?
#
loop_
_entity_poly.entity_id
_entity_poly.type
_entity_poly.pdbx_seq_one_letter_code
_entity_poly.pdbx_strand_id
1 'polypeptide(L)'
;GSEMCIRDRKYTSDGSVNKLLHKQNRFSWFLAFSQQMTYELPSSVSYDESLFEQKTASLKCMQDNVEPVDAYIKEIDDGFEVVPEIEGTKIDRDKLMEDIKNAVTTGRTVANLEEDGCYINPTVYTDDLTKDCQQMNELTDVVVTYDFSDRKETVDRSVIKNWLTKDENDDLVLDKAVIADYISELAKKYDTVGTERTFSTYDNQEITVSGGNYGWVIDQEKETDALYQDIMDKKTEVREPVYEQEAQSRNTNDIGYSYIEID
;
A
#
# COMPACT_ATOMS: atom_id res chain seq x y z
N GLY A 1 -5.56 -35.20 0.56
CA GLY A 1 -4.50 -35.64 -0.34
C GLY A 1 -5.07 -36.34 -1.55
N SER A 2 -4.69 -35.89 -2.74
CA SER A 2 -5.01 -36.58 -3.99
C SER A 2 -3.92 -37.60 -4.29
N GLU A 3 -4.27 -38.88 -4.42
CA GLU A 3 -3.31 -39.89 -4.82
C GLU A 3 -3.30 -40.02 -6.34
N MET A 4 -2.13 -39.78 -6.95
CA MET A 4 -1.89 -40.05 -8.37
C MET A 4 -1.17 -41.39 -8.52
N CYS A 5 -1.84 -42.41 -9.05
CA CYS A 5 -1.21 -43.67 -9.41
C CYS A 5 -0.61 -43.58 -10.81
N ILE A 6 0.71 -43.45 -10.88
CA ILE A 6 1.46 -43.53 -12.17
C ILE A 6 1.79 -44.97 -12.44
N ARG A 7 0.87 -45.70 -13.12
CA ARG A 7 1.09 -47.10 -13.52
C ARG A 7 1.95 -47.28 -14.76
N ASP A 8 2.19 -46.20 -15.50
CA ASP A 8 2.78 -46.28 -16.85
C ASP A 8 4.27 -45.88 -16.87
N ARG A 9 4.92 -45.97 -15.73
CA ARG A 9 6.38 -45.73 -15.62
C ARG A 9 7.14 -46.87 -16.28
N LYS A 10 7.78 -46.63 -17.42
CA LYS A 10 8.70 -47.57 -18.05
C LYS A 10 10.13 -47.22 -17.66
N TYR A 11 10.80 -48.18 -17.05
CA TYR A 11 12.24 -48.10 -16.82
C TYR A 11 12.96 -48.51 -18.10
N THR A 12 13.67 -47.59 -18.68
CA THR A 12 14.51 -47.89 -19.88
C THR A 12 15.96 -47.84 -19.43
N SER A 13 16.68 -48.95 -19.53
CA SER A 13 18.13 -48.97 -19.31
C SER A 13 18.82 -48.22 -20.42
N ASP A 14 19.48 -47.12 -20.10
CA ASP A 14 20.29 -46.31 -21.06
C ASP A 14 21.67 -46.90 -21.36
N GLY A 15 21.89 -48.12 -20.90
CA GLY A 15 23.19 -48.79 -21.03
C GLY A 15 24.26 -48.26 -20.06
N SER A 16 23.91 -47.39 -19.08
CA SER A 16 24.84 -46.84 -18.10
C SER A 16 25.47 -47.93 -17.23
N VAL A 17 24.70 -48.99 -16.91
CA VAL A 17 25.24 -50.17 -16.19
C VAL A 17 26.33 -50.85 -17.00
N ASN A 18 26.13 -51.05 -18.31
CA ASN A 18 27.14 -51.64 -19.17
C ASN A 18 28.38 -50.71 -19.34
N LYS A 19 28.17 -49.39 -19.41
CA LYS A 19 29.29 -48.42 -19.42
C LYS A 19 30.08 -48.43 -18.10
N LEU A 20 29.41 -48.61 -16.96
CA LEU A 20 30.05 -48.75 -15.65
C LEU A 20 30.82 -50.08 -15.56
N LEU A 21 30.24 -51.17 -16.02
CA LEU A 21 30.91 -52.48 -16.06
C LEU A 21 32.16 -52.45 -16.97
N HIS A 22 32.11 -51.72 -18.09
CA HIS A 22 33.26 -51.52 -18.95
C HIS A 22 34.35 -50.58 -18.38
N LYS A 23 33.99 -49.65 -17.48
CA LYS A 23 34.93 -48.80 -16.78
C LYS A 23 35.62 -49.50 -15.58
N GLN A 24 35.08 -50.63 -15.13
CA GLN A 24 35.70 -51.39 -14.04
C GLN A 24 36.93 -52.11 -14.60
N ASN A 25 38.10 -51.69 -14.11
CA ASN A 25 39.35 -52.36 -14.43
C ASN A 25 39.38 -53.74 -13.73
N ARG A 26 39.57 -54.81 -14.51
CA ARG A 26 39.61 -56.18 -13.98
C ARG A 26 40.60 -56.41 -12.83
N PHE A 27 41.55 -55.52 -12.60
CA PHE A 27 42.53 -55.59 -11.51
C PHE A 27 42.19 -54.74 -10.28
N SER A 28 41.17 -53.90 -10.34
CA SER A 28 40.80 -53.01 -9.23
C SER A 28 39.82 -53.62 -8.21
N TRP A 29 39.35 -54.85 -8.46
CA TRP A 29 38.44 -55.53 -7.52
C TRP A 29 39.12 -55.78 -6.17
N PHE A 30 40.48 -55.85 -6.12
CA PHE A 30 41.27 -56.01 -4.90
C PHE A 30 41.22 -54.76 -4.00
N LEU A 31 41.04 -53.56 -4.58
CA LEU A 31 40.89 -52.29 -3.84
C LEU A 31 39.46 -52.06 -3.32
N ALA A 32 38.49 -52.75 -3.88
CA ALA A 32 37.08 -52.65 -3.44
C ALA A 32 36.82 -53.23 -2.05
N PHE A 33 37.78 -54.00 -1.52
CA PHE A 33 37.72 -54.55 -0.14
C PHE A 33 38.00 -53.49 0.93
N SER A 34 38.63 -52.36 0.57
CA SER A 34 39.00 -51.29 1.50
C SER A 34 38.33 -49.94 1.25
N GLN A 35 37.60 -49.78 0.16
CA GLN A 35 36.90 -48.55 -0.17
C GLN A 35 35.48 -48.84 -0.65
N GLN A 36 34.51 -48.31 0.07
CA GLN A 36 33.08 -48.35 -0.34
C GLN A 36 32.92 -47.40 -1.54
N MET A 37 32.90 -47.95 -2.76
CA MET A 37 32.67 -47.12 -3.95
C MET A 37 31.15 -47.03 -4.20
N THR A 38 30.61 -45.84 -4.00
CA THR A 38 29.22 -45.52 -4.36
C THR A 38 29.17 -45.00 -5.79
N TYR A 39 28.40 -45.65 -6.63
CA TYR A 39 28.17 -45.21 -8.01
C TYR A 39 26.75 -44.73 -8.12
N GLU A 40 26.55 -43.47 -8.51
CA GLU A 40 25.24 -42.95 -8.88
C GLU A 40 24.97 -43.34 -10.35
N LEU A 41 23.94 -44.12 -10.55
CA LEU A 41 23.46 -44.44 -11.89
C LEU A 41 22.43 -43.37 -12.31
N PRO A 42 22.63 -42.64 -13.42
CA PRO A 42 21.57 -41.79 -13.95
C PRO A 42 20.39 -42.69 -14.36
N SER A 43 19.30 -42.64 -13.60
CA SER A 43 18.06 -43.29 -13.96
C SER A 43 17.32 -42.42 -14.97
N SER A 44 17.26 -42.84 -16.24
CA SER A 44 16.33 -42.20 -17.17
C SER A 44 14.93 -42.84 -17.00
N VAL A 45 14.04 -42.10 -16.37
CA VAL A 45 12.64 -42.46 -16.32
C VAL A 45 11.95 -41.76 -17.49
N SER A 46 11.33 -42.52 -18.38
CA SER A 46 10.48 -41.99 -19.44
C SER A 46 9.00 -42.15 -19.06
N TYR A 47 8.20 -41.15 -19.33
CA TYR A 47 6.76 -41.17 -19.14
C TYR A 47 6.08 -40.57 -20.37
N ASP A 48 4.80 -40.90 -20.58
CA ASP A 48 3.97 -40.30 -21.62
C ASP A 48 3.54 -38.91 -21.19
N GLU A 49 4.03 -37.89 -21.89
CA GLU A 49 3.82 -36.48 -21.53
C GLU A 49 2.34 -36.09 -21.66
N SER A 50 1.65 -36.59 -22.70
CA SER A 50 0.24 -36.25 -22.91
C SER A 50 -0.67 -36.89 -21.86
N LEU A 51 -0.37 -38.14 -21.46
CA LEU A 51 -1.08 -38.81 -20.38
C LEU A 51 -0.79 -38.16 -19.01
N PHE A 52 0.45 -37.69 -18.80
CA PHE A 52 0.86 -36.99 -17.62
C PHE A 52 0.08 -35.67 -17.46
N GLU A 53 0.00 -34.84 -18.50
CA GLU A 53 -0.76 -33.60 -18.51
C GLU A 53 -2.25 -33.84 -18.26
N GLN A 54 -2.84 -34.84 -18.93
CA GLN A 54 -4.26 -35.19 -18.74
C GLN A 54 -4.54 -35.62 -17.30
N LYS A 55 -3.67 -36.41 -16.70
CA LYS A 55 -3.83 -36.90 -15.32
C LYS A 55 -3.66 -35.74 -14.32
N THR A 56 -2.67 -34.89 -14.51
CA THR A 56 -2.46 -33.71 -13.66
C THR A 56 -3.64 -32.76 -13.71
N ALA A 57 -4.18 -32.47 -14.91
CA ALA A 57 -5.36 -31.62 -15.06
C ALA A 57 -6.62 -32.19 -14.39
N SER A 58 -6.69 -33.50 -14.20
CA SER A 58 -7.83 -34.18 -13.53
C SER A 58 -7.70 -34.28 -12.02
N LEU A 59 -6.60 -33.78 -11.43
CA LEU A 59 -6.43 -33.77 -9.97
C LEU A 59 -7.46 -32.87 -9.31
N LYS A 60 -7.97 -33.32 -8.16
CA LYS A 60 -8.98 -32.56 -7.42
C LYS A 60 -8.50 -31.17 -7.02
N CYS A 61 -7.24 -31.03 -6.66
CA CYS A 61 -6.62 -29.74 -6.34
C CYS A 61 -6.62 -28.74 -7.50
N MET A 62 -6.85 -29.19 -8.73
CA MET A 62 -6.97 -28.32 -9.92
C MET A 62 -8.40 -27.89 -10.23
N GLN A 63 -9.40 -28.46 -9.55
CA GLN A 63 -10.82 -28.27 -9.88
C GLN A 63 -11.52 -27.26 -8.96
N ASP A 64 -11.19 -27.27 -7.67
CA ASP A 64 -11.82 -26.43 -6.65
C ASP A 64 -10.82 -25.37 -6.16
N ASN A 65 -10.62 -24.31 -6.96
CA ASN A 65 -9.64 -23.26 -6.66
C ASN A 65 -10.35 -22.02 -6.11
N VAL A 66 -9.85 -21.53 -4.98
CA VAL A 66 -10.15 -20.22 -4.44
C VAL A 66 -8.97 -19.30 -4.80
N GLU A 67 -9.24 -18.19 -5.47
CA GLU A 67 -8.22 -17.20 -5.78
C GLU A 67 -7.66 -16.59 -4.49
N PRO A 68 -6.35 -16.39 -4.37
CA PRO A 68 -5.79 -15.59 -3.29
C PRO A 68 -6.24 -14.13 -3.44
N VAL A 69 -6.42 -13.46 -2.32
CA VAL A 69 -6.75 -12.03 -2.26
C VAL A 69 -5.78 -11.38 -1.31
N ASP A 70 -5.16 -10.29 -1.74
CA ASP A 70 -4.26 -9.51 -0.92
C ASP A 70 -5.01 -8.80 0.21
N ALA A 71 -4.35 -8.64 1.35
CA ALA A 71 -4.82 -7.74 2.39
C ALA A 71 -4.89 -6.30 1.87
N TYR A 72 -5.83 -5.51 2.37
CA TYR A 72 -5.96 -4.09 2.01
C TYR A 72 -6.53 -3.28 3.15
N ILE A 73 -6.24 -1.96 3.14
CA ILE A 73 -6.81 -1.03 4.09
C ILE A 73 -8.14 -0.51 3.55
N LYS A 74 -9.18 -0.62 4.35
CA LYS A 74 -10.53 -0.16 4.04
C LYS A 74 -10.92 0.98 4.96
N GLU A 75 -11.51 2.03 4.38
CA GLU A 75 -12.16 3.10 5.15
C GLU A 75 -13.48 2.61 5.72
N ILE A 76 -13.70 2.91 7.00
CA ILE A 76 -14.95 2.66 7.75
C ILE A 76 -15.44 3.98 8.36
N ASP A 77 -16.61 3.98 8.98
CA ASP A 77 -17.22 5.21 9.52
C ASP A 77 -16.31 5.95 10.51
N ASP A 78 -15.56 5.22 11.34
CA ASP A 78 -14.71 5.78 12.40
C ASP A 78 -13.20 5.65 12.12
N GLY A 79 -12.78 5.39 10.89
CA GLY A 79 -11.35 5.29 10.57
C GLY A 79 -11.04 4.31 9.45
N PHE A 80 -9.98 3.56 9.67
CA PHE A 80 -9.46 2.57 8.75
C PHE A 80 -9.29 1.23 9.43
N GLU A 81 -9.58 0.14 8.72
CA GLU A 81 -9.33 -1.22 9.16
C GLU A 81 -8.57 -2.01 8.10
N VAL A 82 -7.75 -2.96 8.54
CA VAL A 82 -7.12 -3.92 7.61
C VAL A 82 -8.12 -5.03 7.35
N VAL A 83 -8.47 -5.24 6.08
CA VAL A 83 -9.19 -6.43 5.64
C VAL A 83 -8.14 -7.51 5.37
N PRO A 84 -8.20 -8.64 6.09
CA PRO A 84 -7.20 -9.69 5.96
C PRO A 84 -7.15 -10.29 4.56
N GLU A 85 -5.98 -10.82 4.22
CA GLU A 85 -5.75 -11.63 3.04
C GLU A 85 -6.56 -12.93 3.07
N ILE A 86 -6.78 -13.47 1.89
CA ILE A 86 -7.30 -14.83 1.69
C ILE A 86 -6.21 -15.62 0.98
N GLU A 87 -5.60 -16.58 1.65
CA GLU A 87 -4.54 -17.41 1.06
C GLU A 87 -5.00 -18.15 -0.19
N GLY A 88 -6.28 -18.55 -0.20
CA GLY A 88 -6.83 -19.27 -1.33
C GLY A 88 -6.33 -20.71 -1.42
N THR A 89 -6.66 -21.37 -2.52
CA THR A 89 -6.23 -22.75 -2.83
C THR A 89 -5.84 -22.89 -4.29
N LYS A 90 -5.57 -21.78 -4.96
CA LYS A 90 -5.20 -21.79 -6.37
C LYS A 90 -3.80 -22.35 -6.55
N ILE A 91 -3.69 -23.34 -7.43
CA ILE A 91 -2.43 -24.00 -7.77
C ILE A 91 -1.74 -23.25 -8.91
N ASP A 92 -0.45 -23.01 -8.72
CA ASP A 92 0.48 -22.69 -9.80
C ASP A 92 0.73 -23.96 -10.62
N ARG A 93 0.14 -23.99 -11.81
CA ARG A 93 0.19 -25.16 -12.69
C ARG A 93 1.61 -25.55 -13.07
N ASP A 94 2.45 -24.57 -13.34
CA ASP A 94 3.81 -24.81 -13.82
C ASP A 94 4.67 -25.42 -12.70
N LYS A 95 4.56 -24.88 -11.49
CA LYS A 95 5.24 -25.43 -10.31
C LYS A 95 4.74 -26.82 -9.96
N LEU A 96 3.42 -27.05 -10.01
CA LEU A 96 2.85 -28.39 -9.79
C LEU A 96 3.39 -29.40 -10.80
N MET A 97 3.44 -29.04 -12.09
CA MET A 97 3.95 -29.89 -13.14
C MET A 97 5.44 -30.21 -12.93
N GLU A 98 6.22 -29.24 -12.55
CA GLU A 98 7.64 -29.40 -12.22
C GLU A 98 7.84 -30.33 -11.03
N ASP A 99 7.10 -30.11 -9.95
CA ASP A 99 7.19 -30.93 -8.74
C ASP A 99 6.79 -32.39 -8.98
N ILE A 100 5.69 -32.62 -9.69
CA ILE A 100 5.27 -33.99 -10.04
C ILE A 100 6.30 -34.65 -10.96
N LYS A 101 6.86 -33.93 -11.94
CA LYS A 101 7.97 -34.44 -12.79
C LYS A 101 9.17 -34.85 -11.97
N ASN A 102 9.56 -34.00 -11.01
CA ASN A 102 10.64 -34.28 -10.07
C ASN A 102 10.34 -35.51 -9.21
N ALA A 103 9.14 -35.60 -8.63
CA ALA A 103 8.71 -36.75 -7.83
C ALA A 103 8.77 -38.06 -8.63
N VAL A 104 8.32 -38.04 -9.91
CA VAL A 104 8.37 -39.21 -10.79
C VAL A 104 9.81 -39.64 -11.10
N THR A 105 10.68 -38.70 -11.38
CA THR A 105 12.09 -39.00 -11.74
C THR A 105 12.92 -39.44 -10.55
N THR A 106 12.68 -38.88 -9.36
CA THR A 106 13.40 -39.23 -8.13
C THR A 106 12.80 -40.42 -7.38
N GLY A 107 11.62 -40.89 -7.80
CA GLY A 107 10.91 -41.98 -7.13
C GLY A 107 10.22 -41.57 -5.83
N ARG A 108 10.02 -40.27 -5.59
CA ARG A 108 9.24 -39.73 -4.48
C ARG A 108 7.77 -40.16 -4.65
N THR A 109 7.15 -40.70 -3.61
CA THR A 109 5.80 -41.24 -3.66
C THR A 109 4.74 -40.26 -3.17
N VAL A 110 5.14 -39.18 -2.52
CA VAL A 110 4.25 -38.14 -2.00
C VAL A 110 4.81 -36.79 -2.41
N ALA A 111 3.96 -35.91 -2.92
CA ALA A 111 4.23 -34.50 -3.12
C ALA A 111 3.42 -33.71 -2.08
N ASN A 112 4.07 -32.82 -1.35
CA ASN A 112 3.42 -31.91 -0.42
C ASN A 112 3.32 -30.52 -1.09
N LEU A 113 2.16 -30.20 -1.64
CA LEU A 113 1.98 -29.00 -2.45
C LEU A 113 2.23 -27.69 -1.70
N GLU A 114 2.05 -27.71 -0.37
CA GLU A 114 2.34 -26.57 0.48
C GLU A 114 3.86 -26.39 0.69
N GLU A 115 4.55 -27.45 1.12
CA GLU A 115 6.01 -27.43 1.30
C GLU A 115 6.75 -27.23 -0.02
N ASP A 116 6.22 -27.76 -1.12
CA ASP A 116 6.78 -27.63 -2.46
C ASP A 116 6.40 -26.30 -3.14
N GLY A 117 5.64 -25.42 -2.45
CA GLY A 117 5.32 -24.06 -2.89
C GLY A 117 4.43 -24.01 -4.14
N CYS A 118 3.56 -24.99 -4.33
CA CYS A 118 2.69 -25.10 -5.50
C CYS A 118 1.44 -24.22 -5.46
N TYR A 119 1.17 -23.55 -4.34
CA TYR A 119 0.06 -22.61 -4.24
C TYR A 119 0.47 -21.20 -4.70
N ILE A 120 -0.48 -20.49 -5.27
CA ILE A 120 -0.36 -19.04 -5.49
C ILE A 120 -0.79 -18.37 -4.20
N ASN A 121 0.12 -17.61 -3.59
CA ASN A 121 -0.12 -16.92 -2.33
C ASN A 121 -0.44 -15.44 -2.59
N PRO A 122 -1.10 -14.76 -1.64
CA PRO A 122 -1.19 -13.31 -1.64
C PRO A 122 0.19 -12.65 -1.68
N THR A 123 0.25 -11.44 -2.21
CA THR A 123 1.49 -10.64 -2.25
C THR A 123 1.57 -9.63 -1.12
N VAL A 124 0.43 -9.29 -0.51
CA VAL A 124 0.31 -8.36 0.62
C VAL A 124 -0.45 -9.06 1.75
N TYR A 125 0.14 -9.05 2.93
CA TYR A 125 -0.40 -9.67 4.14
C TYR A 125 -0.87 -8.62 5.16
N THR A 126 -1.72 -9.04 6.09
CA THR A 126 -2.23 -8.21 7.19
C THR A 126 -1.11 -7.53 7.98
N ASP A 127 -0.03 -8.26 8.25
CA ASP A 127 1.12 -7.75 9.00
C ASP A 127 1.83 -6.61 8.27
N ASP A 128 1.86 -6.63 6.94
CA ASP A 128 2.48 -5.59 6.11
C ASP A 128 1.74 -4.25 6.22
N LEU A 129 0.42 -4.29 6.43
CA LEU A 129 -0.46 -3.11 6.44
C LEU A 129 -0.80 -2.61 7.84
N THR A 130 -0.54 -3.39 8.89
CA THR A 130 -0.95 -3.06 10.27
C THR A 130 -0.36 -1.73 10.75
N LYS A 131 0.92 -1.49 10.49
CA LYS A 131 1.60 -0.24 10.84
C LYS A 131 0.98 0.96 10.13
N ASP A 132 0.78 0.85 8.83
CA ASP A 132 0.23 1.93 8.00
C ASP A 132 -1.20 2.25 8.41
N CYS A 133 -2.03 1.23 8.62
CA CYS A 133 -3.41 1.40 9.07
C CYS A 133 -3.49 2.09 10.43
N GLN A 134 -2.64 1.71 11.39
CA GLN A 134 -2.56 2.37 12.67
C GLN A 134 -2.14 3.84 12.51
N GLN A 135 -1.12 4.13 11.74
CA GLN A 135 -0.64 5.49 11.49
C GLN A 135 -1.68 6.35 10.77
N MET A 136 -2.41 5.79 9.78
CA MET A 136 -3.53 6.46 9.13
C MET A 136 -4.59 6.88 10.13
N ASN A 137 -4.99 5.97 11.02
CA ASN A 137 -5.97 6.28 12.07
C ASN A 137 -5.46 7.38 13.00
N GLU A 138 -4.22 7.31 13.45
CA GLU A 138 -3.62 8.28 14.36
C GLU A 138 -3.54 9.69 13.76
N LEU A 139 -3.13 9.82 12.50
CA LEU A 139 -3.00 11.11 11.82
C LEU A 139 -4.36 11.69 11.44
N THR A 140 -5.33 10.86 11.09
CA THR A 140 -6.65 11.31 10.66
C THR A 140 -7.65 11.50 11.78
N ASP A 141 -7.31 11.14 13.03
CA ASP A 141 -8.14 11.42 14.23
C ASP A 141 -8.03 12.87 14.70
N VAL A 142 -7.16 13.66 14.07
CA VAL A 142 -6.95 15.08 14.35
C VAL A 142 -8.06 15.90 13.73
N VAL A 143 -8.55 16.90 14.51
CA VAL A 143 -9.52 17.87 14.00
C VAL A 143 -9.00 19.28 14.31
N VAL A 144 -8.68 20.04 13.27
CA VAL A 144 -8.35 21.46 13.37
C VAL A 144 -9.51 22.28 12.82
N THR A 145 -10.06 23.14 13.67
CA THR A 145 -11.15 24.05 13.27
C THR A 145 -10.62 25.47 13.22
N TYR A 146 -10.58 26.03 12.02
CA TYR A 146 -10.30 27.44 11.81
C TYR A 146 -11.54 28.26 12.19
N ASP A 147 -11.40 29.19 13.13
CA ASP A 147 -12.45 30.10 13.56
C ASP A 147 -12.18 31.49 13.02
N PHE A 148 -12.90 31.90 12.00
CA PHE A 148 -12.82 33.23 11.41
C PHE A 148 -13.80 34.22 12.04
N SER A 149 -14.32 33.95 13.23
CA SER A 149 -15.32 34.71 13.96
C SER A 149 -16.74 34.65 13.38
N ASP A 150 -16.90 34.89 12.09
CA ASP A 150 -18.20 34.86 11.39
C ASP A 150 -18.49 33.51 10.73
N ARG A 151 -17.46 32.68 10.57
CA ARG A 151 -17.56 31.36 9.95
C ARG A 151 -16.45 30.43 10.41
N LYS A 152 -16.64 29.12 10.21
CA LYS A 152 -15.67 28.11 10.58
C LYS A 152 -15.34 27.21 9.40
N GLU A 153 -14.11 26.75 9.35
CA GLU A 153 -13.66 25.74 8.40
C GLU A 153 -13.00 24.60 9.19
N THR A 154 -13.35 23.37 8.90
CA THR A 154 -12.85 22.22 9.66
C THR A 154 -12.01 21.33 8.78
N VAL A 155 -10.81 21.04 9.27
CA VAL A 155 -9.90 20.04 8.72
C VAL A 155 -10.03 18.81 9.60
N ASP A 156 -10.63 17.78 9.08
CA ASP A 156 -10.88 16.52 9.74
C ASP A 156 -10.40 15.33 8.90
N ARG A 157 -10.74 14.10 9.31
CA ARG A 157 -10.40 12.88 8.60
C ARG A 157 -10.73 12.93 7.11
N SER A 158 -11.86 13.49 6.73
CA SER A 158 -12.30 13.53 5.33
C SER A 158 -11.36 14.33 4.44
N VAL A 159 -10.65 15.29 5.02
CA VAL A 159 -9.65 16.13 4.37
C VAL A 159 -8.27 15.52 4.49
N ILE A 160 -7.83 15.21 5.72
CA ILE A 160 -6.46 14.74 6.04
C ILE A 160 -6.11 13.44 5.32
N LYS A 161 -7.06 12.53 5.14
CA LYS A 161 -6.83 11.27 4.43
C LYS A 161 -6.30 11.45 2.99
N ASN A 162 -6.66 12.57 2.35
CA ASN A 162 -6.22 12.87 0.98
C ASN A 162 -4.81 13.47 0.92
N TRP A 163 -4.21 13.76 2.07
CA TRP A 163 -2.85 14.28 2.22
C TRP A 163 -1.83 13.21 2.57
N LEU A 164 -2.32 11.99 2.82
CA LEU A 164 -1.46 10.84 3.10
C LEU A 164 -0.90 10.28 1.80
N THR A 165 0.38 10.03 1.78
CA THR A 165 1.11 9.42 0.66
C THR A 165 2.22 8.53 1.18
N LYS A 166 2.90 7.80 0.29
CA LYS A 166 4.10 7.04 0.63
C LYS A 166 5.34 7.74 0.10
N ASP A 167 6.39 7.75 0.90
CA ASP A 167 7.69 8.28 0.52
C ASP A 167 8.52 7.25 -0.30
N GLU A 168 9.76 7.61 -0.62
CA GLU A 168 10.70 6.75 -1.37
C GLU A 168 11.06 5.43 -0.64
N ASN A 169 10.82 5.36 0.67
CA ASN A 169 11.08 4.19 1.50
C ASN A 169 9.82 3.35 1.74
N ASP A 170 8.70 3.70 1.09
CA ASP A 170 7.37 3.13 1.30
C ASP A 170 6.79 3.39 2.70
N ASP A 171 7.31 4.39 3.43
CA ASP A 171 6.74 4.85 4.69
C ASP A 171 5.59 5.83 4.44
N LEU A 172 4.50 5.69 5.22
CA LEU A 172 3.35 6.59 5.16
C LEU A 172 3.73 7.98 5.71
N VAL A 173 3.49 9.01 4.93
CA VAL A 173 3.82 10.40 5.28
C VAL A 173 2.69 11.36 4.90
N LEU A 174 2.68 12.55 5.53
CA LEU A 174 1.84 13.66 5.11
C LEU A 174 2.53 14.45 3.98
N ASP A 175 1.82 14.65 2.88
CA ASP A 175 2.30 15.48 1.77
C ASP A 175 2.11 16.97 2.10
N LYS A 176 3.20 17.64 2.48
CA LYS A 176 3.19 19.05 2.81
C LYS A 176 2.85 19.96 1.62
N ALA A 177 3.09 19.52 0.38
CA ALA A 177 2.74 20.30 -0.80
C ALA A 177 1.21 20.35 -0.98
N VAL A 178 0.54 19.25 -0.75
CA VAL A 178 -0.95 19.20 -0.81
C VAL A 178 -1.57 20.01 0.32
N ILE A 179 -0.95 20.04 1.51
CA ILE A 179 -1.36 20.94 2.60
C ILE A 179 -1.19 22.41 2.17
N ALA A 180 -0.08 22.77 1.53
CA ALA A 180 0.15 24.13 1.04
C ALA A 180 -0.90 24.54 -0.01
N ASP A 181 -1.28 23.63 -0.91
CA ASP A 181 -2.36 23.89 -1.86
C ASP A 181 -3.69 24.16 -1.16
N TYR A 182 -4.02 23.35 -0.13
CA TYR A 182 -5.21 23.57 0.68
C TYR A 182 -5.20 24.93 1.38
N ILE A 183 -4.07 25.33 1.99
CA ILE A 183 -3.92 26.65 2.64
C ILE A 183 -4.02 27.79 1.61
N SER A 184 -3.50 27.60 0.40
CA SER A 184 -3.68 28.57 -0.68
C SER A 184 -5.13 28.77 -1.07
N GLU A 185 -5.93 27.71 -1.16
CA GLU A 185 -7.38 27.83 -1.40
C GLU A 185 -8.10 28.44 -0.20
N LEU A 186 -7.67 28.13 1.03
CA LEU A 186 -8.19 28.75 2.25
C LEU A 186 -7.94 30.27 2.24
N ALA A 187 -6.74 30.70 1.89
CA ALA A 187 -6.37 32.11 1.78
C ALA A 187 -7.22 32.84 0.72
N LYS A 188 -7.38 32.26 -0.47
CA LYS A 188 -8.27 32.83 -1.52
C LYS A 188 -9.69 33.02 -1.03
N LYS A 189 -10.18 32.15 -0.16
CA LYS A 189 -11.55 32.20 0.37
C LYS A 189 -11.73 33.18 1.51
N TYR A 190 -10.67 33.39 2.31
CA TYR A 190 -10.77 34.10 3.59
C TYR A 190 -9.94 35.38 3.71
N ASP A 191 -8.97 35.61 2.83
CA ASP A 191 -8.26 36.87 2.78
C ASP A 191 -9.21 37.99 2.36
N THR A 192 -9.06 39.15 2.99
CA THR A 192 -9.95 40.30 2.78
C THR A 192 -9.21 41.56 2.30
N VAL A 193 -7.91 41.50 2.07
CA VAL A 193 -7.16 42.58 1.42
C VAL A 193 -7.64 42.70 -0.03
N GLY A 194 -7.83 43.95 -0.47
CA GLY A 194 -8.28 44.24 -1.83
C GLY A 194 -9.77 44.03 -2.09
N THR A 195 -10.54 43.50 -1.12
CA THR A 195 -11.99 43.34 -1.28
C THR A 195 -12.71 44.67 -1.29
N GLU A 196 -13.81 44.72 -2.01
CA GLU A 196 -14.70 45.88 -2.04
C GLU A 196 -15.37 46.10 -0.69
N ARG A 197 -15.34 47.34 -0.18
CA ARG A 197 -15.90 47.74 1.11
C ARG A 197 -16.83 48.92 0.97
N THR A 198 -18.02 48.83 1.61
CA THR A 198 -19.01 49.90 1.58
C THR A 198 -19.14 50.48 2.98
N PHE A 199 -19.08 51.80 3.08
CA PHE A 199 -19.30 52.52 4.33
C PHE A 199 -20.24 53.69 4.14
N SER A 200 -20.94 54.05 5.20
CA SER A 200 -21.82 55.24 5.20
C SER A 200 -21.06 56.47 5.68
N THR A 201 -21.09 57.51 4.92
CA THR A 201 -20.55 58.80 5.28
C THR A 201 -21.41 59.50 6.32
N TYR A 202 -20.93 60.59 6.89
CA TYR A 202 -21.64 61.42 7.88
C TYR A 202 -23.00 61.94 7.36
N ASP A 203 -23.11 62.20 6.08
CA ASP A 203 -24.35 62.66 5.41
C ASP A 203 -25.24 61.50 4.91
N ASN A 204 -25.01 60.26 5.43
CA ASN A 204 -25.71 59.04 5.08
C ASN A 204 -25.63 58.65 3.60
N GLN A 205 -24.56 59.04 2.91
CA GLN A 205 -24.29 58.51 1.56
C GLN A 205 -23.49 57.23 1.70
N GLU A 206 -23.83 56.21 0.92
CA GLU A 206 -23.05 54.98 0.82
C GLU A 206 -21.94 55.16 -0.20
N ILE A 207 -20.71 54.98 0.21
CA ILE A 207 -19.54 55.03 -0.68
C ILE A 207 -18.89 53.64 -0.67
N THR A 208 -18.67 53.11 -1.85
CA THR A 208 -17.96 51.85 -2.07
C THR A 208 -16.53 52.18 -2.50
N VAL A 209 -15.59 51.57 -1.78
CA VAL A 209 -14.17 51.62 -2.07
C VAL A 209 -13.67 50.22 -2.39
N SER A 210 -12.84 50.12 -3.40
CA SER A 210 -12.22 48.86 -3.80
C SER A 210 -10.72 48.99 -3.85
N GLY A 211 -10.02 47.88 -3.70
CA GLY A 211 -8.58 47.84 -3.63
C GLY A 211 -8.03 48.28 -2.25
N GLY A 212 -6.82 48.76 -2.22
CA GLY A 212 -6.13 49.09 -0.96
C GLY A 212 -5.46 47.89 -0.31
N ASN A 213 -4.76 48.15 0.78
CA ASN A 213 -3.95 47.14 1.49
C ASN A 213 -4.53 46.79 2.87
N TYR A 214 -5.72 47.28 3.20
CA TYR A 214 -6.37 46.94 4.48
C TYR A 214 -7.14 45.64 4.36
N GLY A 215 -6.99 44.78 5.38
CA GLY A 215 -7.68 43.48 5.44
C GLY A 215 -6.84 42.43 6.11
N TRP A 216 -7.37 41.26 6.14
CA TRP A 216 -6.72 40.05 6.64
C TRP A 216 -5.98 39.35 5.52
N VAL A 217 -4.77 38.82 5.83
CA VAL A 217 -3.97 38.00 4.91
C VAL A 217 -3.39 36.83 5.69
N ILE A 218 -3.66 35.63 5.26
CA ILE A 218 -3.08 34.41 5.84
C ILE A 218 -1.62 34.29 5.41
N ASP A 219 -0.72 34.06 6.37
CA ASP A 219 0.67 33.68 6.10
C ASP A 219 0.69 32.21 5.67
N GLN A 220 0.61 31.97 4.36
CA GLN A 220 0.42 30.64 3.80
C GLN A 220 1.57 29.68 4.17
N GLU A 221 2.81 30.17 4.23
CA GLU A 221 3.97 29.35 4.56
C GLU A 221 3.92 28.93 6.04
N LYS A 222 3.76 29.89 6.95
CA LYS A 222 3.69 29.59 8.39
C LYS A 222 2.45 28.77 8.75
N GLU A 223 1.32 29.04 8.10
CA GLU A 223 0.11 28.26 8.35
C GLU A 223 0.22 26.82 7.84
N THR A 224 0.86 26.60 6.69
CA THR A 224 1.16 25.26 6.22
C THR A 224 2.03 24.48 7.22
N ASP A 225 3.04 25.14 7.77
CA ASP A 225 3.93 24.56 8.77
C ASP A 225 3.18 24.26 10.08
N ALA A 226 2.35 25.19 10.53
CA ALA A 226 1.56 25.04 11.74
C ALA A 226 0.56 23.87 11.62
N LEU A 227 -0.21 23.83 10.52
CA LEU A 227 -1.17 22.77 10.30
C LEU A 227 -0.51 21.39 10.15
N TYR A 228 0.60 21.33 9.41
CA TYR A 228 1.40 20.10 9.31
C TYR A 228 1.85 19.63 10.70
N GLN A 229 2.35 20.53 11.53
CA GLN A 229 2.83 20.21 12.87
C GLN A 229 1.69 19.80 13.80
N ASP A 230 0.53 20.48 13.77
CA ASP A 230 -0.65 20.11 14.55
C ASP A 230 -1.09 18.67 14.27
N ILE A 231 -1.07 18.26 12.99
CA ILE A 231 -1.42 16.88 12.61
C ILE A 231 -0.35 15.90 13.09
N MET A 232 0.94 16.22 12.91
CA MET A 232 2.03 15.36 13.37
C MET A 232 2.05 15.19 14.90
N ASP A 233 1.71 16.25 15.63
CA ASP A 233 1.61 16.24 17.09
C ASP A 233 0.26 15.68 17.59
N LYS A 234 -0.65 15.28 16.68
CA LYS A 234 -1.98 14.77 17.00
C LYS A 234 -2.81 15.74 17.83
N LYS A 235 -2.71 17.02 17.51
CA LYS A 235 -3.32 18.10 18.26
C LYS A 235 -4.66 18.49 17.64
N THR A 236 -5.74 18.19 18.33
CA THR A 236 -7.08 18.69 18.01
C THR A 236 -7.31 20.05 18.67
N GLU A 237 -7.62 21.07 17.89
CA GLU A 237 -7.84 22.41 18.40
C GLU A 237 -8.79 23.27 17.55
N VAL A 238 -9.26 24.35 18.16
CA VAL A 238 -9.97 25.44 17.49
C VAL A 238 -9.06 26.66 17.55
N ARG A 239 -8.67 27.20 16.42
CA ARG A 239 -7.80 28.38 16.35
C ARG A 239 -8.05 29.23 15.11
N GLU A 240 -7.54 30.43 15.10
CA GLU A 240 -7.39 31.21 13.87
C GLU A 240 -6.16 30.73 13.09
N PRO A 241 -6.11 30.93 11.76
CA PRO A 241 -4.87 30.72 11.01
C PRO A 241 -3.79 31.73 11.42
N VAL A 242 -2.55 31.41 11.09
CA VAL A 242 -1.45 32.36 11.22
C VAL A 242 -1.59 33.44 10.16
N TYR A 243 -1.62 34.70 10.58
CA TYR A 243 -1.77 35.83 9.67
C TYR A 243 -0.44 36.53 9.39
N GLU A 244 -0.22 36.94 8.13
CA GLU A 244 0.78 37.91 7.75
C GLU A 244 0.30 39.34 8.07
N GLN A 245 -1.01 39.59 7.90
CA GLN A 245 -1.65 40.85 8.19
C GLN A 245 -3.03 40.62 8.85
N GLU A 246 -3.28 41.40 9.89
CA GLU A 246 -4.56 41.45 10.58
C GLU A 246 -5.27 42.78 10.39
N ALA A 247 -6.59 42.77 10.47
CA ALA A 247 -7.46 43.95 10.47
C ALA A 247 -8.31 43.98 11.73
N GLN A 248 -8.96 45.10 12.03
CA GLN A 248 -9.79 45.25 13.22
C GLN A 248 -11.06 44.41 13.16
N SER A 249 -11.58 44.22 11.97
CA SER A 249 -12.82 43.49 11.75
C SER A 249 -12.84 42.80 10.38
N ARG A 250 -13.63 41.73 10.30
CA ARG A 250 -13.96 41.08 9.00
C ARG A 250 -15.19 41.69 8.34
N ASN A 251 -15.81 42.69 8.99
CA ASN A 251 -16.98 43.37 8.43
C ASN A 251 -16.58 44.21 7.21
N THR A 252 -17.34 44.10 6.12
CA THR A 252 -17.13 44.87 4.90
C THR A 252 -17.35 46.40 5.10
N ASN A 253 -17.94 46.80 6.21
CA ASN A 253 -18.10 48.21 6.57
C ASN A 253 -16.85 48.79 7.28
N ASP A 254 -15.91 47.95 7.69
CA ASP A 254 -14.68 48.35 8.30
C ASP A 254 -13.66 48.71 7.20
N ILE A 255 -13.27 50.00 7.14
CA ILE A 255 -12.29 50.53 6.19
C ILE A 255 -10.92 50.84 6.86
N GLY A 256 -10.73 50.39 8.11
CA GLY A 256 -9.49 50.59 8.85
C GLY A 256 -9.35 51.95 9.55
N TYR A 257 -10.39 52.77 9.50
CA TYR A 257 -10.43 54.06 10.19
C TYR A 257 -11.67 54.16 11.06
N SER A 258 -11.52 54.31 12.37
CA SER A 258 -12.62 54.48 13.31
C SER A 258 -13.18 55.90 13.31
N TYR A 259 -12.40 56.91 12.89
CA TYR A 259 -12.79 58.33 12.75
C TYR A 259 -12.00 58.99 11.64
N ILE A 260 -12.70 59.70 10.79
CA ILE A 260 -12.14 60.83 10.00
C ILE A 260 -12.75 62.07 10.62
N GLU A 261 -11.99 62.76 11.48
CA GLU A 261 -12.31 64.10 11.91
C GLU A 261 -11.90 65.04 10.77
N ILE A 262 -12.84 65.70 10.17
CA ILE A 262 -12.59 66.78 9.22
C ILE A 262 -12.85 68.08 9.97
N ASP A 263 -11.81 68.79 10.35
CA ASP A 263 -11.87 70.17 10.82
C ASP A 263 -12.22 71.14 9.68
#